data_19a09ee39ca6095eb5567f16c1ee4c9a
#
_entry.id   19a09ee39ca6095eb5567f16c1ee4c9a
#
_cell.length_a   1.000
_cell.length_b   1.000
_cell.length_c   1.000
_cell.angle_alpha   90.00
_cell.angle_beta   90.00
_cell.angle_gamma   90.00
#
_symmetry.space_group_name_H-M   'P 1'
#
loop_
_entity.id
_entity.type
_entity.pdbx_description
1 polymer ?
#
loop_
_entity_poly.entity_id
_entity_poly.type
_entity_poly.pdbx_seq_one_letter_code
_entity_poly.pdbx_strand_id
1 'polypeptide(L)'
;MINIRFEEREKIGLQYALETLHGCSPFGQEKIRKLRYYAPDEREELETELYNVEQAAKAADALKPLYDRIGLMLCQMKDIRGSLRRCQALEVPDHVELFEIKVYLQRLESLIPLFRQVCETTHFKALAFHDPAQALEILDPDKTRSRGFYIPDNATPKLREIRAAKKQIEEQLHHAQTDAEKEELRSRRTRVCAEED
;
A
#
# COMPACT_ATOMS: atom_id res chain seq x y z
N MET A 1 -30.96 2.78 12.14
CA MET A 1 -29.94 1.75 12.43
C MET A 1 -30.44 0.93 13.61
N ILE A 2 -30.90 -0.29 13.40
CA ILE A 2 -31.38 -1.17 14.50
C ILE A 2 -30.08 -1.66 15.18
N ASN A 3 -29.86 -1.26 16.40
CA ASN A 3 -28.66 -1.60 17.15
C ASN A 3 -28.99 -2.79 18.05
N ILE A 4 -28.51 -3.99 17.70
CA ILE A 4 -28.66 -5.17 18.57
C ILE A 4 -27.75 -4.94 19.78
N ARG A 5 -28.33 -4.99 20.98
CA ARG A 5 -27.57 -4.84 22.23
C ARG A 5 -26.55 -5.97 22.40
N PHE A 6 -25.47 -5.71 23.09
CA PHE A 6 -24.40 -6.70 23.31
C PHE A 6 -24.95 -8.03 23.89
N GLU A 7 -25.80 -7.94 24.93
CA GLU A 7 -26.43 -9.10 25.56
C GLU A 7 -27.30 -9.94 24.59
N GLU A 8 -27.94 -9.29 23.62
CA GLU A 8 -28.72 -9.97 22.60
C GLU A 8 -27.84 -10.68 21.58
N ARG A 9 -26.69 -10.05 21.24
CA ARG A 9 -25.66 -10.66 20.35
C ARG A 9 -25.06 -11.92 20.96
N GLU A 10 -24.78 -11.92 22.27
CA GLU A 10 -24.31 -13.11 22.98
C GLU A 10 -25.37 -14.23 22.97
N LYS A 11 -26.63 -13.89 23.27
CA LYS A 11 -27.72 -14.89 23.34
C LYS A 11 -27.96 -15.60 22.01
N ILE A 12 -27.81 -14.90 20.88
CA ILE A 12 -28.00 -15.49 19.54
C ILE A 12 -26.70 -16.06 18.94
N GLY A 13 -25.59 -16.03 19.66
CA GLY A 13 -24.30 -16.54 19.19
C GLY A 13 -23.59 -15.64 18.18
N LEU A 14 -24.15 -14.46 17.87
CA LEU A 14 -23.54 -13.53 16.91
C LEU A 14 -22.19 -13.02 17.39
N GLN A 15 -22.05 -12.77 18.69
CA GLN A 15 -20.77 -12.31 19.25
C GLN A 15 -19.66 -13.33 19.02
N TYR A 16 -19.92 -14.60 19.26
CA TYR A 16 -18.98 -15.70 18.99
C TYR A 16 -18.61 -15.78 17.51
N ALA A 17 -19.59 -15.67 16.61
CA ALA A 17 -19.33 -15.68 15.16
C ALA A 17 -18.44 -14.49 14.74
N LEU A 18 -18.67 -13.29 15.28
CA LEU A 18 -17.85 -12.12 15.00
C LEU A 18 -16.40 -12.25 15.52
N GLU A 19 -16.22 -12.88 16.66
CA GLU A 19 -14.90 -13.13 17.27
C GLU A 19 -14.08 -14.18 16.49
N THR A 20 -14.74 -15.11 15.80
CA THR A 20 -14.08 -16.10 14.95
C THR A 20 -13.66 -15.54 13.60
N LEU A 21 -14.19 -14.39 13.18
CA LEU A 21 -13.80 -13.74 11.95
C LEU A 21 -12.49 -12.93 12.14
N HIS A 22 -11.47 -13.27 11.40
CA HIS A 22 -10.18 -12.60 11.44
C HIS A 22 -9.91 -11.84 10.14
N GLY A 23 -9.87 -10.51 10.22
CA GLY A 23 -9.44 -9.67 9.10
C GLY A 23 -7.93 -9.58 9.04
N CYS A 24 -7.33 -9.93 7.90
CA CYS A 24 -5.88 -9.84 7.70
C CYS A 24 -5.36 -8.40 7.61
N SER A 25 -6.18 -7.47 7.14
CA SER A 25 -5.80 -6.07 6.99
C SER A 25 -6.53 -5.17 8.00
N PRO A 26 -6.00 -3.96 8.28
CA PRO A 26 -6.70 -2.96 9.09
C PRO A 26 -8.11 -2.65 8.56
N PHE A 27 -8.26 -2.61 7.23
CA PHE A 27 -9.55 -2.40 6.55
C PHE A 27 -10.52 -3.57 6.76
N GLY A 28 -10.03 -4.82 6.65
CA GLY A 28 -10.81 -6.03 6.92
C GLY A 28 -11.29 -6.10 8.36
N GLN A 29 -10.40 -5.82 9.31
CA GLN A 29 -10.75 -5.74 10.74
C GLN A 29 -11.81 -4.67 11.01
N GLU A 30 -11.68 -3.50 10.39
CA GLU A 30 -12.68 -2.44 10.51
C GLU A 30 -14.04 -2.86 9.93
N LYS A 31 -14.05 -3.53 8.78
CA LYS A 31 -15.28 -4.06 8.17
C LYS A 31 -15.96 -5.06 9.09
N ILE A 32 -15.21 -5.99 9.69
CA ILE A 32 -15.76 -6.96 10.65
C ILE A 32 -16.37 -6.25 11.86
N ARG A 33 -15.69 -5.25 12.43
CA ARG A 33 -16.22 -4.47 13.57
C ARG A 33 -17.48 -3.69 13.22
N LYS A 34 -17.63 -3.28 11.96
CA LYS A 34 -18.77 -2.52 11.43
C LYS A 34 -19.84 -3.40 10.79
N LEU A 35 -19.72 -4.72 10.89
CA LEU A 35 -20.77 -5.62 10.40
C LEU A 35 -22.11 -5.27 11.04
N ARG A 36 -23.09 -5.09 10.16
CA ARG A 36 -24.47 -4.77 10.51
C ARG A 36 -25.39 -5.67 9.73
N TYR A 37 -26.61 -5.79 10.20
CA TYR A 37 -27.67 -6.39 9.38
C TYR A 37 -28.13 -5.39 8.31
N TYR A 38 -28.67 -5.92 7.24
CA TYR A 38 -29.23 -5.16 6.14
C TYR A 38 -30.65 -4.71 6.48
N ALA A 39 -31.02 -3.51 6.09
CA ALA A 39 -32.37 -3.01 6.19
C ALA A 39 -33.27 -3.63 5.09
N PRO A 40 -34.59 -3.60 5.23
CA PRO A 40 -35.52 -4.19 4.25
C PRO A 40 -35.37 -3.64 2.82
N ASP A 41 -34.94 -2.41 2.69
CA ASP A 41 -34.65 -1.72 1.42
C ASP A 41 -33.30 -2.03 0.82
N GLU A 42 -32.41 -2.69 1.57
CA GLU A 42 -31.06 -3.10 1.14
C GLU A 42 -31.00 -4.58 0.67
N ARG A 43 -32.11 -5.13 0.24
CA ARG A 43 -32.22 -6.56 -0.13
C ARG A 43 -31.26 -6.93 -1.27
N GLU A 44 -31.12 -6.12 -2.29
CA GLU A 44 -30.26 -6.39 -3.44
C GLU A 44 -28.78 -6.44 -3.03
N GLU A 45 -28.36 -5.57 -2.10
CA GLU A 45 -27.01 -5.59 -1.55
C GLU A 45 -26.76 -6.88 -0.75
N LEU A 46 -27.71 -7.29 0.09
CA LEU A 46 -27.62 -8.53 0.83
C LEU A 46 -27.52 -9.74 -0.10
N GLU A 47 -28.37 -9.83 -1.11
CA GLU A 47 -28.35 -10.93 -2.08
C GLU A 47 -27.02 -10.98 -2.86
N THR A 48 -26.44 -9.82 -3.17
CA THR A 48 -25.12 -9.71 -3.80
C THR A 48 -24.01 -10.22 -2.88
N GLU A 49 -24.01 -9.82 -1.61
CA GLU A 49 -23.03 -10.29 -0.64
C GLU A 49 -23.15 -11.79 -0.38
N LEU A 50 -24.37 -12.31 -0.20
CA LEU A 50 -24.60 -13.74 -0.02
C LEU A 50 -24.14 -14.56 -1.24
N TYR A 51 -24.41 -14.05 -2.45
CA TYR A 51 -23.91 -14.66 -3.67
C TYR A 51 -22.37 -14.72 -3.68
N ASN A 52 -21.69 -13.62 -3.36
CA ASN A 52 -20.24 -13.55 -3.35
C ASN A 52 -19.64 -14.53 -2.32
N VAL A 53 -20.23 -14.61 -1.12
CA VAL A 53 -19.81 -15.57 -0.08
C VAL A 53 -20.00 -17.02 -0.55
N GLU A 54 -21.12 -17.33 -1.18
CA GLU A 54 -21.40 -18.66 -1.73
C GLU A 54 -20.38 -19.05 -2.81
N GLN A 55 -20.07 -18.14 -3.75
CA GLN A 55 -19.07 -18.39 -4.79
C GLN A 55 -17.66 -18.56 -4.19
N ALA A 56 -17.31 -17.74 -3.21
CA ALA A 56 -16.03 -17.89 -2.49
C ALA A 56 -15.91 -19.25 -1.80
N ALA A 57 -16.98 -19.70 -1.14
CA ALA A 57 -17.02 -20.99 -0.47
C ALA A 57 -16.92 -22.17 -1.46
N LYS A 58 -17.63 -22.10 -2.59
CA LYS A 58 -17.54 -23.14 -3.64
C LYS A 58 -16.15 -23.26 -4.25
N ALA A 59 -15.43 -22.15 -4.39
CA ALA A 59 -14.10 -22.10 -4.95
C ALA A 59 -12.96 -22.24 -3.91
N ALA A 60 -13.29 -22.38 -2.62
CA ALA A 60 -12.33 -22.30 -1.52
C ALA A 60 -11.13 -23.25 -1.67
N ASP A 61 -11.39 -24.53 -1.97
CA ASP A 61 -10.35 -25.53 -2.09
C ASP A 61 -9.48 -25.29 -3.35
N ALA A 62 -10.11 -24.96 -4.47
CA ALA A 62 -9.42 -24.73 -5.74
C ALA A 62 -8.54 -23.45 -5.70
N LEU A 63 -9.02 -22.40 -5.03
CA LEU A 63 -8.35 -21.12 -4.96
C LEU A 63 -7.54 -20.93 -3.66
N LYS A 64 -7.44 -21.95 -2.81
CA LYS A 64 -6.72 -21.84 -1.52
C LYS A 64 -5.32 -21.22 -1.64
N PRO A 65 -4.44 -21.65 -2.56
CA PRO A 65 -3.10 -21.04 -2.67
C PRO A 65 -3.16 -19.55 -3.04
N LEU A 66 -4.15 -19.17 -3.85
CA LEU A 66 -4.36 -17.78 -4.26
C LEU A 66 -4.89 -16.93 -3.11
N TYR A 67 -5.86 -17.45 -2.34
CA TYR A 67 -6.36 -16.80 -1.13
C TYR A 67 -5.28 -16.63 -0.08
N ASP A 68 -4.46 -17.65 0.16
CA ASP A 68 -3.34 -17.58 1.11
C ASP A 68 -2.34 -16.48 0.70
N ARG A 69 -2.01 -16.38 -0.60
CA ARG A 69 -1.14 -15.33 -1.13
C ARG A 69 -1.73 -13.93 -0.98
N ILE A 70 -3.01 -13.76 -1.32
CA ILE A 70 -3.74 -12.50 -1.14
C ILE A 70 -3.76 -12.12 0.35
N GLY A 71 -4.07 -13.07 1.23
CA GLY A 71 -4.11 -12.87 2.68
C GLY A 71 -2.77 -12.36 3.23
N LEU A 72 -1.65 -12.99 2.84
CA LEU A 72 -0.31 -12.56 3.23
C LEU A 72 0.01 -11.12 2.77
N MET A 73 -0.42 -10.75 1.56
CA MET A 73 -0.22 -9.39 1.05
C MET A 73 -1.10 -8.38 1.81
N LEU A 74 -2.35 -8.73 2.09
CA LEU A 74 -3.28 -7.88 2.85
C LEU A 74 -2.81 -7.65 4.29
N CYS A 75 -2.23 -8.65 4.95
CA CYS A 75 -1.66 -8.52 6.30
C CYS A 75 -0.53 -7.48 6.37
N GLN A 76 0.16 -7.24 5.27
CA GLN A 76 1.26 -6.28 5.19
C GLN A 76 0.81 -4.86 4.82
N MET A 77 -0.49 -4.64 4.54
CA MET A 77 -1.00 -3.32 4.18
C MET A 77 -1.17 -2.45 5.42
N LYS A 78 -0.62 -1.25 5.37
CA LYS A 78 -0.84 -0.21 6.40
C LYS A 78 -2.07 0.62 6.08
N ASP A 79 -2.67 1.20 7.11
CA ASP A 79 -3.74 2.17 6.95
C ASP A 79 -3.14 3.56 6.65
N ILE A 80 -3.18 3.97 5.40
CA ILE A 80 -2.67 5.27 4.93
C ILE A 80 -3.75 6.34 4.83
N ARG A 81 -4.99 6.07 5.28
CA ARG A 81 -6.11 7.04 5.17
C ARG A 81 -5.84 8.33 5.91
N GLY A 82 -5.06 8.29 6.99
CA GLY A 82 -4.63 9.49 7.71
C GLY A 82 -3.81 10.42 6.82
N SER A 83 -2.76 9.89 6.20
CA SER A 83 -1.89 10.63 5.29
C SER A 83 -2.65 11.12 4.05
N LEU A 84 -3.55 10.29 3.49
CA LEU A 84 -4.38 10.72 2.35
C LEU A 84 -5.32 11.88 2.70
N ARG A 85 -5.92 11.92 3.90
CA ARG A 85 -6.76 13.04 4.35
C ARG A 85 -5.94 14.32 4.49
N ARG A 86 -4.71 14.23 4.99
CA ARG A 86 -3.80 15.38 5.07
C ARG A 86 -3.45 15.91 3.68
N CYS A 87 -3.14 15.03 2.73
CA CYS A 87 -2.94 15.41 1.33
C CYS A 87 -4.18 16.11 0.74
N GLN A 88 -5.40 15.59 1.02
CA GLN A 88 -6.66 16.23 0.59
C GLN A 88 -6.86 17.60 1.22
N ALA A 89 -6.36 17.83 2.44
CA ALA A 89 -6.36 19.13 3.11
C ALA A 89 -5.24 20.05 2.61
N LEU A 90 -4.51 19.68 1.55
CA LEU A 90 -3.36 20.39 0.99
C LEU A 90 -2.19 20.56 1.98
N GLU A 91 -2.12 19.70 2.99
CA GLU A 91 -0.93 19.60 3.83
C GLU A 91 0.18 18.85 3.08
N VAL A 92 1.42 19.28 3.27
CA VAL A 92 2.57 18.61 2.66
C VAL A 92 2.89 17.37 3.48
N PRO A 93 2.77 16.16 2.90
CA PRO A 93 3.16 14.93 3.58
C PRO A 93 4.68 14.89 3.76
N ASP A 94 5.12 14.30 4.86
CA ASP A 94 6.54 14.06 5.05
C ASP A 94 7.03 12.89 4.16
N HIS A 95 8.35 12.72 4.15
CA HIS A 95 8.99 11.71 3.32
C HIS A 95 8.64 10.26 3.73
N VAL A 96 8.33 10.03 5.00
CA VAL A 96 7.91 8.71 5.50
C VAL A 96 6.50 8.42 5.01
N GLU A 97 5.59 9.40 5.08
CA GLU A 97 4.22 9.28 4.57
C GLU A 97 4.20 9.03 3.05
N LEU A 98 5.02 9.76 2.29
CA LEU A 98 5.15 9.53 0.84
C LEU A 98 5.65 8.11 0.53
N PHE A 99 6.64 7.65 1.29
CA PHE A 99 7.15 6.28 1.16
C PHE A 99 6.08 5.23 1.51
N GLU A 100 5.31 5.43 2.58
CA GLU A 100 4.22 4.52 2.96
C GLU A 100 3.12 4.47 1.91
N ILE A 101 2.76 5.62 1.32
CA ILE A 101 1.81 5.70 0.20
C ILE A 101 2.36 4.95 -1.02
N LYS A 102 3.64 5.17 -1.38
CA LYS A 102 4.29 4.46 -2.49
C LYS A 102 4.24 2.94 -2.29
N VAL A 103 4.65 2.46 -1.12
CA VAL A 103 4.63 1.02 -0.80
C VAL A 103 3.22 0.44 -0.84
N TYR A 104 2.23 1.19 -0.37
CA TYR A 104 0.83 0.79 -0.43
C TYR A 104 0.36 0.63 -1.88
N LEU A 105 0.65 1.59 -2.75
CA LEU A 105 0.28 1.55 -4.17
C LEU A 105 0.99 0.42 -4.93
N GLN A 106 2.26 0.16 -4.66
CA GLN A 106 2.99 -0.98 -5.23
C GLN A 106 2.37 -2.33 -4.84
N ARG A 107 1.88 -2.43 -3.59
CA ARG A 107 1.14 -3.61 -3.14
C ARG A 107 -0.20 -3.75 -3.84
N LEU A 108 -0.94 -2.65 -4.03
CA LEU A 108 -2.18 -2.67 -4.80
C LEU A 108 -1.93 -3.10 -6.25
N GLU A 109 -0.91 -2.56 -6.91
CA GLU A 109 -0.52 -2.97 -8.26
C GLU A 109 -0.28 -4.48 -8.36
N SER A 110 0.35 -5.06 -7.34
CA SER A 110 0.61 -6.50 -7.28
C SER A 110 -0.62 -7.32 -6.88
N LEU A 111 -1.55 -6.75 -6.13
CA LEU A 111 -2.73 -7.43 -5.58
C LEU A 111 -3.89 -7.50 -6.59
N ILE A 112 -4.08 -6.45 -7.37
CA ILE A 112 -5.18 -6.34 -8.35
C ILE A 112 -5.21 -7.53 -9.33
N PRO A 113 -4.10 -7.97 -9.95
CA PRO A 113 -4.11 -9.14 -10.83
C PRO A 113 -4.55 -10.43 -10.14
N LEU A 114 -4.17 -10.62 -8.88
CA LEU A 114 -4.56 -11.80 -8.10
C LEU A 114 -6.07 -11.79 -7.81
N PHE A 115 -6.62 -10.64 -7.46
CA PHE A 115 -8.07 -10.49 -7.29
C PHE A 115 -8.83 -10.68 -8.60
N ARG A 116 -8.31 -10.19 -9.73
CA ARG A 116 -8.92 -10.44 -11.04
C ARG A 116 -8.98 -11.93 -11.34
N GLN A 117 -7.92 -12.67 -11.06
CA GLN A 117 -7.91 -14.12 -11.23
C GLN A 117 -8.94 -14.82 -10.33
N VAL A 118 -9.13 -14.36 -9.09
CA VAL A 118 -10.23 -14.84 -8.24
C VAL A 118 -11.58 -14.56 -8.88
N CYS A 119 -11.80 -13.32 -9.36
CA CYS A 119 -13.08 -12.91 -9.97
C CYS A 119 -13.42 -13.70 -11.25
N GLU A 120 -12.42 -14.08 -12.04
CA GLU A 120 -12.61 -14.93 -13.23
C GLU A 120 -13.18 -16.30 -12.88
N THR A 121 -12.80 -16.85 -11.73
CA THR A 121 -13.28 -18.16 -11.26
C THR A 121 -14.61 -18.05 -10.49
N THR A 122 -14.72 -17.03 -9.64
CA THR A 122 -15.87 -16.88 -8.72
C THR A 122 -17.00 -16.04 -9.27
N HIS A 123 -16.75 -15.23 -10.29
CA HIS A 123 -17.71 -14.28 -10.87
C HIS A 123 -18.31 -13.32 -9.81
N PHE A 124 -17.49 -12.84 -8.89
CA PHE A 124 -17.91 -11.88 -7.87
C PHE A 124 -18.60 -10.67 -8.47
N LYS A 125 -19.68 -10.24 -7.84
CA LYS A 125 -20.45 -9.07 -8.24
C LYS A 125 -19.98 -7.83 -7.48
N ALA A 126 -20.18 -6.66 -8.09
CA ALA A 126 -19.96 -5.34 -7.48
C ALA A 126 -18.52 -5.09 -6.96
N LEU A 127 -17.50 -5.77 -7.50
CA LEU A 127 -16.11 -5.49 -7.23
C LEU A 127 -15.54 -4.57 -8.30
N ALA A 128 -15.03 -3.41 -7.88
CA ALA A 128 -14.34 -2.46 -8.75
C ALA A 128 -12.88 -2.29 -8.31
N PHE A 129 -11.97 -2.24 -9.27
CA PHE A 129 -10.54 -2.02 -9.03
C PHE A 129 -10.13 -0.74 -9.72
N HIS A 130 -9.51 0.17 -8.96
CA HIS A 130 -8.90 1.38 -9.48
C HIS A 130 -7.42 1.14 -9.75
N ASP A 131 -6.95 1.58 -10.92
CA ASP A 131 -5.55 1.43 -11.32
C ASP A 131 -4.68 2.44 -10.55
N PRO A 132 -3.68 2.00 -9.78
CA PRO A 132 -2.79 2.88 -9.04
C PRO A 132 -1.66 3.48 -9.93
N ALA A 133 -1.59 3.15 -11.21
CA ALA A 133 -0.46 3.46 -12.09
C ALA A 133 -0.11 4.95 -12.14
N GLN A 134 -1.09 5.84 -12.27
CA GLN A 134 -0.84 7.29 -12.32
C GLN A 134 -0.21 7.82 -11.01
N ALA A 135 -0.70 7.37 -9.87
CA ALA A 135 -0.15 7.78 -8.58
C ALA A 135 1.25 7.20 -8.35
N LEU A 136 1.49 5.97 -8.80
CA LEU A 136 2.81 5.35 -8.78
C LEU A 136 3.80 6.07 -9.69
N GLU A 137 3.41 6.53 -10.86
CA GLU A 137 4.28 7.27 -11.77
C GLU A 137 4.79 8.58 -11.16
N ILE A 138 3.98 9.23 -10.31
CA ILE A 138 4.38 10.42 -9.56
C ILE A 138 5.37 10.06 -8.44
N LEU A 139 5.12 8.98 -7.70
CA LEU A 139 5.90 8.61 -6.51
C LEU A 139 7.12 7.70 -6.81
N ASP A 140 7.17 7.10 -7.99
CA ASP A 140 8.26 6.22 -8.45
C ASP A 140 8.53 6.44 -9.95
N PRO A 141 8.92 7.68 -10.35
CA PRO A 141 9.10 8.04 -11.76
C PRO A 141 10.16 7.19 -12.46
N ASP A 142 11.17 6.75 -11.74
CA ASP A 142 12.24 5.89 -12.26
C ASP A 142 11.86 4.40 -12.31
N LYS A 143 10.66 4.04 -11.87
CA LYS A 143 10.15 2.65 -11.81
C LYS A 143 11.13 1.68 -11.14
N THR A 144 11.89 2.20 -10.18
CA THR A 144 12.92 1.42 -9.46
C THR A 144 12.31 0.29 -8.63
N ARG A 145 11.00 0.41 -8.28
CA ARG A 145 10.28 -0.48 -7.38
C ARG A 145 11.02 -0.76 -6.07
N SER A 146 11.98 0.10 -5.75
CA SER A 146 12.75 0.01 -4.53
C SER A 146 11.81 0.08 -3.32
N ARG A 147 11.96 -0.89 -2.41
CA ARG A 147 11.28 -0.89 -1.11
C ARG A 147 12.06 -0.08 -0.07
N GLY A 148 13.21 0.50 -0.46
CA GLY A 148 13.96 1.42 0.37
C GLY A 148 13.41 2.83 0.27
N PHE A 149 13.64 3.61 1.31
CA PHE A 149 13.44 5.05 1.27
C PHE A 149 14.50 5.65 0.34
N TYR A 150 14.06 6.13 -0.82
CA TYR A 150 14.95 6.73 -1.81
C TYR A 150 14.20 7.85 -2.53
N ILE A 151 14.78 9.04 -2.49
CA ILE A 151 14.32 10.15 -3.32
C ILE A 151 15.00 10.01 -4.68
N PRO A 152 14.24 9.89 -5.78
CA PRO A 152 14.81 9.75 -7.12
C PRO A 152 15.75 10.91 -7.46
N ASP A 153 16.82 10.64 -8.20
CA ASP A 153 17.81 11.65 -8.61
C ASP A 153 17.19 12.76 -9.45
N ASN A 154 16.10 12.45 -10.14
CA ASN A 154 15.35 13.37 -10.98
C ASN A 154 14.18 14.08 -10.25
N ALA A 155 14.02 13.89 -8.95
CA ALA A 155 12.95 14.53 -8.17
C ALA A 155 12.99 16.06 -8.27
N THR A 156 14.21 16.65 -8.32
CA THR A 156 14.40 18.06 -8.66
C THR A 156 15.62 18.23 -9.56
N PRO A 157 15.64 19.25 -10.47
CA PRO A 157 16.82 19.52 -11.28
C PRO A 157 18.07 19.76 -10.43
N LYS A 158 17.94 20.49 -9.33
CA LYS A 158 19.02 20.78 -8.39
C LYS A 158 19.59 19.50 -7.76
N LEU A 159 18.73 18.60 -7.30
CA LEU A 159 19.17 17.33 -6.69
C LEU A 159 19.92 16.47 -7.70
N ARG A 160 19.46 16.43 -8.94
CA ARG A 160 20.14 15.71 -10.03
C ARG A 160 21.55 16.26 -10.30
N GLU A 161 21.70 17.59 -10.31
CA GLU A 161 23.00 18.24 -10.49
C GLU A 161 23.95 17.93 -9.33
N ILE A 162 23.47 18.04 -8.10
CA ILE A 162 24.24 17.74 -6.87
C ILE A 162 24.72 16.30 -6.87
N ARG A 163 23.83 15.35 -7.16
CA ARG A 163 24.17 13.91 -7.19
C ARG A 163 25.09 13.54 -8.36
N ALA A 164 24.93 14.18 -9.52
CA ALA A 164 25.85 14.02 -10.64
C ALA A 164 27.27 14.53 -10.27
N ALA A 165 27.34 15.70 -9.63
CA ALA A 165 28.63 16.25 -9.17
C ALA A 165 29.29 15.35 -8.12
N LYS A 166 28.51 14.82 -7.16
CA LYS A 166 28.99 13.88 -6.16
C LYS A 166 29.57 12.62 -6.79
N LYS A 167 28.88 12.03 -7.75
CA LYS A 167 29.34 10.85 -8.49
C LYS A 167 30.67 11.11 -9.23
N GLN A 168 30.77 12.27 -9.91
CA GLN A 168 32.01 12.66 -10.59
C GLN A 168 33.17 12.79 -9.59
N ILE A 169 32.93 13.40 -8.42
CA ILE A 169 33.96 13.54 -7.40
C ILE A 169 34.38 12.15 -6.86
N GLU A 170 33.44 11.23 -6.67
CA GLU A 170 33.72 9.87 -6.23
C GLU A 170 34.54 9.08 -7.27
N GLU A 171 34.23 9.23 -8.56
CA GLU A 171 35.00 8.66 -9.66
C GLU A 171 36.45 9.24 -9.69
N GLN A 172 36.61 10.56 -9.53
CA GLN A 172 37.91 11.22 -9.45
C GLN A 172 38.70 10.75 -8.22
N LEU A 173 38.05 10.59 -7.06
CA LEU A 173 38.66 10.06 -5.85
C LEU A 173 39.19 8.63 -6.05
N HIS A 174 38.52 7.84 -6.84
CA HIS A 174 38.92 6.46 -7.14
C HIS A 174 40.16 6.42 -8.04
N HIS A 175 40.37 7.44 -8.86
CA HIS A 175 41.50 7.56 -9.77
C HIS A 175 42.66 8.42 -9.24
N ALA A 176 42.46 9.15 -8.14
CA ALA A 176 43.50 10.03 -7.56
C ALA A 176 44.70 9.22 -7.03
N GLN A 177 45.90 9.62 -7.44
CA GLN A 177 47.11 8.91 -7.11
C GLN A 177 47.86 9.54 -5.94
N THR A 178 47.64 10.84 -5.67
CA THR A 178 48.38 11.56 -4.60
C THR A 178 47.47 11.83 -3.39
N ASP A 179 48.06 11.87 -2.20
CA ASP A 179 47.30 12.13 -0.96
C ASP A 179 46.76 13.57 -0.91
N ALA A 180 47.44 14.52 -1.52
CA ALA A 180 46.98 15.90 -1.62
C ALA A 180 45.73 16.04 -2.51
N GLU A 181 45.69 15.36 -3.65
CA GLU A 181 44.47 15.32 -4.51
C GLU A 181 43.28 14.67 -3.81
N LYS A 182 43.54 13.61 -3.06
CA LYS A 182 42.48 12.92 -2.27
C LYS A 182 41.90 13.83 -1.20
N GLU A 183 42.73 14.63 -0.52
CA GLU A 183 42.27 15.56 0.52
C GLU A 183 41.43 16.69 -0.07
N GLU A 184 41.83 17.24 -1.20
CA GLU A 184 41.08 18.27 -1.91
C GLU A 184 39.70 17.75 -2.40
N LEU A 185 39.68 16.57 -3.01
CA LEU A 185 38.45 15.92 -3.48
C LEU A 185 37.51 15.54 -2.33
N ARG A 186 38.01 15.09 -1.19
CA ARG A 186 37.25 14.84 0.02
C ARG A 186 36.58 16.12 0.54
N SER A 187 37.36 17.21 0.59
CA SER A 187 36.83 18.51 1.00
C SER A 187 35.71 19.01 0.08
N ARG A 188 35.91 18.83 -1.23
CA ARG A 188 34.91 19.17 -2.24
C ARG A 188 33.66 18.29 -2.11
N ARG A 189 33.80 16.98 -1.87
CA ARG A 189 32.69 16.07 -1.62
C ARG A 189 31.86 16.51 -0.40
N THR A 190 32.52 16.88 0.69
CA THR A 190 31.83 17.33 1.91
C THR A 190 30.99 18.57 1.66
N ARG A 191 31.44 19.52 0.83
CA ARG A 191 30.65 20.71 0.46
C ARG A 191 29.42 20.33 -0.37
N VAL A 192 29.59 19.46 -1.35
CA VAL A 192 28.50 19.00 -2.20
C VAL A 192 27.46 18.18 -1.40
N CYS A 193 27.90 17.37 -0.43
CA CYS A 193 26.98 16.65 0.46
C CYS A 193 26.16 17.60 1.36
N ALA A 194 26.76 18.70 1.82
CA ALA A 194 26.04 19.72 2.62
C ALA A 194 24.99 20.51 1.80
N GLU A 195 25.03 20.46 0.49
CA GLU A 195 24.00 21.05 -0.40
C GLU A 195 22.88 20.05 -0.75
N GLU A 196 23.11 18.74 -0.49
CA GLU A 196 22.12 17.68 -0.69
C GLU A 196 21.10 17.62 0.49
N ASP A 197 21.56 17.94 1.72
CA ASP A 197 20.73 17.98 2.93
C ASP A 197 19.82 19.23 2.98
#